data_a67a1bd8738364a194ce4cbf1a2d3f58
#
_entry.id   a67a1bd8738364a194ce4cbf1a2d3f58
#
_cell.length_a   1.000
_cell.length_b   1.000
_cell.length_c   1.000
_cell.angle_alpha   90.00
_cell.angle_beta   90.00
_cell.angle_gamma   90.00
#
_symmetry.space_group_name_H-M   'P 1'
#
loop_
_entity.id
_entity.type
_entity.pdbx_description
1 polymer ?
#
loop_
_entity_poly.entity_id
_entity_poly.type
_entity_poly.pdbx_seq_one_letter_code
_entity_poly.pdbx_strand_id
1 'polypeptide(L)'
;MTSPKYSIVIPVYNRPQEVEELLESLTKQVYKNFEVLVVEDGSTITCEKVFEKYVGKLTLSYFFKPNTGPGPSRNFGFEKAKGEYLVVFDSDCIIPPQYLEEVELFLKQSPLDAWGGSDRAHTDFTSVQRAMGYTMSSVLTTGGIRGGKSKDFQPRSFNMGISKAVFQKSGGFKFDRFAEDIEFSIRMKKAGFKIGLIPEAYVYHKRRADFRQFYHQVYNFGRGRVLVGKVHPEGIKITHWFPSLFLLGFVFSVLFLPLSPNLGLLFIGGYGLYFLIIGVHAYLANGSIEVALLSMPAAAIQLMGYGAGFLREMINPIAK
;
A
#
# COMPACT_ATOMS: atom_id res chain seq x y z
N MET A 1 -29.82 -4.56 -19.57
CA MET A 1 -28.75 -3.69 -19.07
C MET A 1 -27.44 -4.26 -19.59
N THR A 2 -26.58 -3.46 -20.20
CA THR A 2 -25.22 -3.89 -20.63
C THR A 2 -24.41 -4.24 -19.39
N SER A 3 -23.62 -5.32 -19.46
CA SER A 3 -22.71 -5.71 -18.38
C SER A 3 -21.75 -4.56 -18.05
N PRO A 4 -21.45 -4.27 -16.78
CA PRO A 4 -20.49 -3.22 -16.43
C PRO A 4 -19.11 -3.55 -17.01
N LYS A 5 -18.33 -2.55 -17.41
CA LYS A 5 -16.96 -2.78 -17.87
C LYS A 5 -16.02 -2.96 -16.70
N TYR A 6 -16.18 -2.17 -15.64
CA TYR A 6 -15.36 -2.22 -14.43
C TYR A 6 -16.20 -2.65 -13.22
N SER A 7 -15.65 -3.57 -12.42
CA SER A 7 -16.16 -3.88 -11.09
C SER A 7 -15.17 -3.40 -10.05
N ILE A 8 -15.56 -2.41 -9.25
CA ILE A 8 -14.76 -1.85 -8.17
C ILE A 8 -15.04 -2.65 -6.90
N VAL A 9 -14.02 -3.30 -6.35
CA VAL A 9 -14.10 -4.10 -5.12
C VAL A 9 -13.44 -3.36 -3.98
N ILE A 10 -14.18 -3.13 -2.89
CA ILE A 10 -13.75 -2.40 -1.70
C ILE A 10 -13.83 -3.33 -0.50
N PRO A 11 -12.69 -3.89 -0.02
CA PRO A 11 -12.68 -4.63 1.24
C PRO A 11 -12.76 -3.65 2.42
N VAL A 12 -13.61 -3.94 3.40
CA VAL A 12 -13.88 -3.04 4.54
C VAL A 12 -13.76 -3.79 5.85
N TYR A 13 -13.13 -3.14 6.85
CA TYR A 13 -13.11 -3.60 8.23
C TYR A 13 -13.13 -2.42 9.20
N ASN A 14 -14.27 -2.19 9.88
CA ASN A 14 -14.46 -1.14 10.90
C ASN A 14 -14.12 0.29 10.41
N ARG A 15 -14.55 0.68 9.17
CA ARG A 15 -14.21 1.97 8.56
C ARG A 15 -15.37 2.63 7.81
N PRO A 16 -16.53 2.82 8.46
CA PRO A 16 -17.70 3.37 7.78
C PRO A 16 -17.49 4.80 7.25
N GLN A 17 -16.72 5.63 7.94
CA GLN A 17 -16.46 7.01 7.52
C GLN A 17 -15.60 7.08 6.25
N GLU A 18 -14.53 6.30 6.20
CA GLU A 18 -13.66 6.23 5.03
C GLU A 18 -14.41 5.67 3.82
N VAL A 19 -15.27 4.66 4.03
CA VAL A 19 -16.14 4.12 2.96
C VAL A 19 -17.08 5.19 2.44
N GLU A 20 -17.66 6.05 3.30
CA GLU A 20 -18.52 7.15 2.88
C GLU A 20 -17.80 8.12 1.95
N GLU A 21 -16.59 8.54 2.30
CA GLU A 21 -15.78 9.42 1.46
C GLU A 21 -15.40 8.77 0.12
N LEU A 22 -15.04 7.49 0.15
CA LEU A 22 -14.73 6.74 -1.07
C LEU A 22 -15.95 6.64 -1.98
N LEU A 23 -17.12 6.24 -1.46
CA LEU A 23 -18.36 6.14 -2.26
C LEU A 23 -18.78 7.51 -2.80
N GLU A 24 -18.67 8.57 -2.01
CA GLU A 24 -18.93 9.94 -2.47
C GLU A 24 -18.01 10.32 -3.65
N SER A 25 -16.73 9.96 -3.58
CA SER A 25 -15.79 10.20 -4.68
C SER A 25 -16.15 9.41 -5.95
N LEU A 26 -16.65 8.19 -5.80
CA LEU A 26 -17.08 7.34 -6.91
C LEU A 26 -18.35 7.87 -7.59
N THR A 27 -19.26 8.57 -6.89
CA THR A 27 -20.41 9.22 -7.53
C THR A 27 -19.98 10.26 -8.57
N LYS A 28 -18.81 10.87 -8.38
CA LYS A 28 -18.24 11.93 -9.22
C LYS A 28 -17.48 11.43 -10.44
N GLN A 29 -17.34 10.10 -10.63
CA GLN A 29 -16.66 9.55 -11.79
C GLN A 29 -17.32 10.03 -13.09
N VAL A 30 -16.50 10.47 -14.05
CA VAL A 30 -16.93 10.88 -15.40
C VAL A 30 -17.42 9.65 -16.18
N TYR A 31 -16.62 8.58 -16.16
CA TYR A 31 -16.99 7.30 -16.78
C TYR A 31 -17.99 6.54 -15.91
N LYS A 32 -19.14 6.14 -16.50
CA LYS A 32 -20.29 5.62 -15.73
C LYS A 32 -20.53 4.10 -15.84
N ASN A 33 -19.86 3.41 -16.78
CA ASN A 33 -20.10 1.98 -16.98
C ASN A 33 -19.28 1.12 -15.98
N PHE A 34 -19.62 1.20 -14.69
CA PHE A 34 -19.03 0.44 -13.61
C PHE A 34 -20.04 0.05 -12.54
N GLU A 35 -19.72 -0.98 -11.77
CA GLU A 35 -20.38 -1.36 -10.53
C GLU A 35 -19.41 -1.29 -9.35
N VAL A 36 -19.95 -1.22 -8.13
CA VAL A 36 -19.18 -1.18 -6.88
C VAL A 36 -19.65 -2.31 -5.98
N LEU A 37 -18.68 -3.10 -5.47
CA LEU A 37 -18.92 -4.18 -4.53
C LEU A 37 -18.21 -3.85 -3.21
N VAL A 38 -18.98 -3.60 -2.17
CA VAL A 38 -18.48 -3.39 -0.81
C VAL A 38 -18.49 -4.74 -0.09
N VAL A 39 -17.31 -5.19 0.34
CA VAL A 39 -17.12 -6.47 1.03
C VAL A 39 -16.69 -6.21 2.48
N GLU A 40 -17.64 -6.33 3.38
CA GLU A 40 -17.44 -6.17 4.83
C GLU A 40 -16.81 -7.43 5.41
N ASP A 41 -15.61 -7.31 5.97
CA ASP A 41 -14.79 -8.43 6.47
C ASP A 41 -14.96 -8.64 7.98
N GLY A 42 -16.20 -8.88 8.42
CA GLY A 42 -16.52 -9.18 9.82
C GLY A 42 -16.37 -7.98 10.76
N SER A 43 -16.74 -6.78 10.29
CA SER A 43 -16.72 -5.57 11.11
C SER A 43 -17.70 -5.64 12.27
N THR A 44 -17.33 -5.05 13.39
CA THR A 44 -18.23 -4.76 14.52
C THR A 44 -18.97 -3.44 14.33
N ILE A 45 -18.36 -2.50 13.57
CA ILE A 45 -18.97 -1.25 13.12
C ILE A 45 -19.09 -1.33 11.61
N THR A 46 -20.28 -1.68 11.14
CA THR A 46 -20.54 -1.92 9.71
C THR A 46 -20.76 -0.61 8.94
N CYS A 47 -20.57 -0.66 7.62
CA CYS A 47 -20.87 0.45 6.72
C CYS A 47 -22.25 0.33 6.04
N GLU A 48 -23.14 -0.55 6.53
CA GLU A 48 -24.46 -0.78 5.95
C GLU A 48 -25.29 0.52 5.82
N LYS A 49 -25.35 1.32 6.88
CA LYS A 49 -26.03 2.63 6.86
C LYS A 49 -25.41 3.61 5.86
N VAL A 50 -24.10 3.54 5.65
CA VAL A 50 -23.42 4.33 4.63
C VAL A 50 -23.81 3.84 3.24
N PHE A 51 -23.78 2.53 3.03
CA PHE A 51 -24.20 1.90 1.78
C PHE A 51 -25.61 2.37 1.36
N GLU A 52 -26.58 2.38 2.26
CA GLU A 52 -27.97 2.80 2.00
C GLU A 52 -28.07 4.21 1.40
N LYS A 53 -27.21 5.14 1.80
CA LYS A 53 -27.19 6.54 1.28
C LYS A 53 -26.81 6.64 -0.20
N TYR A 54 -26.15 5.61 -0.74
CA TYR A 54 -25.66 5.60 -2.12
C TYR A 54 -26.44 4.64 -3.04
N VAL A 55 -27.41 3.90 -2.50
CA VAL A 55 -28.36 3.13 -3.31
C VAL A 55 -29.09 4.09 -4.26
N GLY A 56 -29.12 3.75 -5.55
CA GLY A 56 -29.70 4.60 -6.61
C GLY A 56 -28.76 5.68 -7.17
N LYS A 57 -27.64 6.01 -6.49
CA LYS A 57 -26.59 6.89 -7.02
C LYS A 57 -25.52 6.10 -7.76
N LEU A 58 -25.22 4.88 -7.30
CA LEU A 58 -24.26 3.94 -7.85
C LEU A 58 -24.92 2.58 -8.09
N THR A 59 -24.42 1.82 -9.06
CA THR A 59 -24.71 0.38 -9.17
C THR A 59 -23.90 -0.34 -8.08
N LEU A 60 -24.54 -0.59 -6.94
CA LEU A 60 -23.87 -0.92 -5.69
C LEU A 60 -24.35 -2.27 -5.14
N SER A 61 -23.42 -3.10 -4.67
CA SER A 61 -23.70 -4.37 -3.98
C SER A 61 -22.95 -4.41 -2.65
N TYR A 62 -23.59 -4.91 -1.60
CA TYR A 62 -23.01 -5.06 -0.26
C TYR A 62 -22.99 -6.53 0.14
N PHE A 63 -21.87 -6.96 0.67
CA PHE A 63 -21.65 -8.32 1.17
C PHE A 63 -21.00 -8.29 2.54
N PHE A 64 -21.55 -9.05 3.47
CA PHE A 64 -20.96 -9.27 4.79
C PHE A 64 -20.43 -10.70 4.88
N LYS A 65 -19.22 -10.89 5.39
CA LYS A 65 -18.60 -12.20 5.63
C LYS A 65 -17.77 -12.21 6.92
N PRO A 66 -17.50 -13.38 7.52
CA PRO A 66 -16.56 -13.48 8.64
C PRO A 66 -15.18 -12.92 8.29
N ASN A 67 -14.47 -12.37 9.30
CA ASN A 67 -13.15 -11.78 9.10
C ASN A 67 -12.12 -12.85 8.69
N THR A 68 -11.58 -12.69 7.47
CA THR A 68 -10.52 -13.56 6.92
C THR A 68 -9.33 -12.76 6.38
N GLY A 69 -9.43 -11.44 6.40
CA GLY A 69 -8.39 -10.54 5.91
C GLY A 69 -8.69 -9.94 4.53
N PRO A 70 -7.92 -8.92 4.14
CA PRO A 70 -8.16 -8.16 2.91
C PRO A 70 -7.97 -8.99 1.63
N GLY A 71 -7.01 -9.91 1.58
CA GLY A 71 -6.78 -10.76 0.41
C GLY A 71 -8.02 -11.61 0.06
N PRO A 72 -8.50 -12.48 0.97
CA PRO A 72 -9.73 -13.25 0.76
C PRO A 72 -10.97 -12.40 0.50
N SER A 73 -11.05 -11.21 1.11
CA SER A 73 -12.19 -10.29 0.89
C SER A 73 -12.20 -9.71 -0.52
N ARG A 74 -11.02 -9.40 -1.09
CA ARG A 74 -10.89 -9.00 -2.49
C ARG A 74 -11.27 -10.14 -3.43
N ASN A 75 -10.79 -11.36 -3.16
CA ASN A 75 -11.15 -12.55 -3.95
C ASN A 75 -12.66 -12.79 -3.95
N PHE A 76 -13.29 -12.72 -2.78
CA PHE A 76 -14.74 -12.84 -2.66
C PHE A 76 -15.47 -11.80 -3.54
N GLY A 77 -15.03 -10.54 -3.52
CA GLY A 77 -15.56 -9.50 -4.39
C GLY A 77 -15.34 -9.80 -5.87
N PHE A 78 -14.17 -10.32 -6.25
CA PHE A 78 -13.85 -10.72 -7.63
C PHE A 78 -14.76 -11.84 -8.14
N GLU A 79 -15.11 -12.81 -7.30
CA GLU A 79 -16.04 -13.90 -7.64
C GLU A 79 -17.46 -13.37 -7.91
N LYS A 80 -17.89 -12.31 -7.23
CA LYS A 80 -19.20 -11.68 -7.37
C LYS A 80 -19.27 -10.65 -8.50
N ALA A 81 -18.12 -10.21 -8.98
CA ALA A 81 -17.98 -9.15 -9.98
C ALA A 81 -18.46 -9.58 -11.38
N LYS A 82 -19.16 -8.66 -12.06
CA LYS A 82 -19.71 -8.87 -13.40
C LYS A 82 -18.87 -8.22 -14.51
N GLY A 83 -17.98 -7.30 -14.13
CA GLY A 83 -17.17 -6.51 -15.06
C GLY A 83 -16.10 -7.32 -15.79
N GLU A 84 -15.65 -6.76 -16.90
CA GLU A 84 -14.50 -7.24 -17.68
C GLU A 84 -13.19 -7.02 -16.92
N TYR A 85 -13.09 -5.89 -16.22
CA TYR A 85 -11.96 -5.52 -15.38
C TYR A 85 -12.38 -5.42 -13.92
N LEU A 86 -11.53 -5.94 -13.04
CA LEU A 86 -11.68 -5.95 -11.59
C LEU A 86 -10.72 -4.91 -11.00
N VAL A 87 -11.27 -3.88 -10.36
CA VAL A 87 -10.49 -2.78 -9.77
C VAL A 87 -10.60 -2.85 -8.26
N VAL A 88 -9.48 -2.73 -7.56
CA VAL A 88 -9.44 -2.71 -6.10
C VAL A 88 -9.06 -1.32 -5.63
N PHE A 89 -9.81 -0.81 -4.65
CA PHE A 89 -9.42 0.33 -3.83
C PHE A 89 -9.49 -0.06 -2.36
N ASP A 90 -8.50 0.39 -1.57
CA ASP A 90 -8.63 0.34 -0.12
C ASP A 90 -9.65 1.38 0.35
N SER A 91 -10.36 1.10 1.44
CA SER A 91 -11.47 1.94 1.93
C SER A 91 -11.05 3.37 2.28
N ASP A 92 -9.77 3.63 2.51
CA ASP A 92 -9.18 4.92 2.86
C ASP A 92 -8.65 5.70 1.62
N CYS A 93 -9.15 5.37 0.42
CA CYS A 93 -8.84 6.08 -0.81
C CYS A 93 -9.93 7.09 -1.18
N ILE A 94 -9.53 8.21 -1.82
CA ILE A 94 -10.42 9.15 -2.51
C ILE A 94 -10.04 9.11 -4.00
N ILE A 95 -11.02 8.88 -4.86
CA ILE A 95 -10.80 8.62 -6.28
C ILE A 95 -11.07 9.89 -7.10
N PRO A 96 -10.08 10.39 -7.88
CA PRO A 96 -10.30 11.53 -8.78
C PRO A 96 -11.42 11.26 -9.79
N PRO A 97 -12.23 12.26 -10.16
CA PRO A 97 -13.37 12.08 -11.06
C PRO A 97 -13.02 11.46 -12.42
N GLN A 98 -11.81 11.68 -12.93
CA GLN A 98 -11.35 11.21 -14.22
C GLN A 98 -10.69 9.82 -14.19
N TYR A 99 -10.56 9.20 -13.00
CA TYR A 99 -9.78 7.95 -12.84
C TYR A 99 -10.15 6.86 -13.86
N LEU A 100 -11.42 6.49 -13.95
CA LEU A 100 -11.87 5.43 -14.87
C LEU A 100 -11.78 5.87 -16.34
N GLU A 101 -11.96 7.13 -16.64
CA GLU A 101 -11.79 7.69 -18.00
C GLU A 101 -10.33 7.59 -18.44
N GLU A 102 -9.38 7.97 -17.57
CA GLU A 102 -7.95 7.87 -17.83
C GLU A 102 -7.49 6.41 -18.02
N VAL A 103 -8.03 5.50 -17.20
CA VAL A 103 -7.80 4.05 -17.38
C VAL A 103 -8.30 3.61 -18.75
N GLU A 104 -9.51 4.00 -19.14
CA GLU A 104 -10.12 3.64 -20.43
C GLU A 104 -9.31 4.16 -21.62
N LEU A 105 -8.87 5.42 -21.55
CA LEU A 105 -8.06 6.04 -22.59
C LEU A 105 -6.69 5.34 -22.74
N PHE A 106 -6.05 5.05 -21.61
CA PHE A 106 -4.76 4.36 -21.62
C PHE A 106 -4.87 2.95 -22.20
N LEU A 107 -5.84 2.15 -21.73
CA LEU A 107 -6.03 0.76 -22.15
C LEU A 107 -6.38 0.64 -23.64
N LYS A 108 -7.06 1.63 -24.24
CA LYS A 108 -7.30 1.69 -25.70
C LYS A 108 -6.02 1.87 -26.50
N GLN A 109 -5.07 2.64 -25.97
CA GLN A 109 -3.79 2.92 -26.65
C GLN A 109 -2.73 1.84 -26.38
N SER A 110 -2.69 1.35 -25.16
CA SER A 110 -1.71 0.38 -24.66
C SER A 110 -2.39 -0.66 -23.76
N PRO A 111 -2.95 -1.73 -24.33
CA PRO A 111 -3.64 -2.76 -23.55
C PRO A 111 -2.74 -3.40 -22.49
N LEU A 112 -3.25 -3.51 -21.27
CA LEU A 112 -2.62 -4.17 -20.13
C LEU A 112 -3.55 -5.23 -19.56
N ASP A 113 -2.98 -6.34 -19.06
CA ASP A 113 -3.71 -7.34 -18.31
C ASP A 113 -3.93 -6.93 -16.85
N ALA A 114 -2.97 -6.17 -16.31
CA ALA A 114 -3.05 -5.59 -14.98
C ALA A 114 -2.35 -4.23 -14.92
N TRP A 115 -2.87 -3.34 -14.10
CA TRP A 115 -2.29 -2.02 -13.89
C TRP A 115 -2.31 -1.61 -12.43
N GLY A 116 -1.55 -0.61 -12.11
CA GLY A 116 -1.66 0.17 -10.88
C GLY A 116 -1.48 1.65 -11.18
N GLY A 117 -1.90 2.48 -10.26
CA GLY A 117 -1.67 3.89 -10.27
C GLY A 117 -0.87 4.33 -9.04
N SER A 118 -0.39 5.57 -9.07
CA SER A 118 0.32 6.17 -7.95
C SER A 118 -0.64 6.59 -6.83
N ASP A 119 -0.12 6.67 -5.61
CA ASP A 119 -0.77 7.39 -4.54
C ASP A 119 -0.24 8.83 -4.45
N ARG A 120 -1.13 9.79 -4.27
CA ARG A 120 -0.79 11.20 -4.08
C ARG A 120 -1.22 11.66 -2.69
N ALA A 121 -0.49 12.62 -2.14
CA ALA A 121 -0.91 13.30 -0.91
C ALA A 121 -2.08 14.23 -1.24
N HIS A 122 -3.14 14.19 -0.42
CA HIS A 122 -4.20 15.18 -0.47
C HIS A 122 -3.74 16.47 0.22
N THR A 123 -4.30 17.62 -0.16
CA THR A 123 -3.97 18.93 0.43
C THR A 123 -4.21 18.98 1.95
N ASP A 124 -5.16 18.19 2.44
CA ASP A 124 -5.58 18.16 3.84
C ASP A 124 -4.73 17.23 4.73
N PHE A 125 -3.63 16.68 4.18
CA PHE A 125 -2.75 15.83 4.99
C PHE A 125 -2.01 16.63 6.04
N THR A 126 -2.04 16.12 7.29
CA THR A 126 -1.31 16.69 8.42
C THR A 126 0.19 16.64 8.19
N SER A 127 0.95 17.46 8.92
CA SER A 127 2.42 17.45 8.84
C SER A 127 3.02 16.07 9.18
N VAL A 128 2.40 15.32 10.10
CA VAL A 128 2.77 13.93 10.43
C VAL A 128 2.57 13.02 9.21
N GLN A 129 1.43 13.09 8.55
CA GLN A 129 1.14 12.29 7.35
C GLN A 129 2.07 12.64 6.18
N ARG A 130 2.38 13.93 6.01
CA ARG A 130 3.34 14.40 4.99
C ARG A 130 4.76 13.90 5.28
N ALA A 131 5.19 13.92 6.54
CA ALA A 131 6.50 13.40 6.97
C ALA A 131 6.62 11.90 6.72
N MET A 132 5.60 11.10 7.09
CA MET A 132 5.56 9.67 6.76
C MET A 132 5.55 9.42 5.25
N GLY A 133 4.77 10.19 4.48
CA GLY A 133 4.75 10.13 3.01
C GLY A 133 6.12 10.38 2.41
N TYR A 134 6.83 11.41 2.90
CA TYR A 134 8.19 11.71 2.49
C TYR A 134 9.14 10.53 2.76
N THR A 135 9.14 9.97 3.98
CA THR A 135 10.05 8.86 4.30
C THR A 135 9.75 7.61 3.48
N MET A 136 8.48 7.35 3.15
CA MET A 136 8.09 6.21 2.32
C MET A 136 8.48 6.34 0.84
N SER A 137 8.75 7.55 0.34
CA SER A 137 9.13 7.83 -1.05
C SER A 137 10.58 8.25 -1.22
N SER A 138 11.25 8.69 -0.14
CA SER A 138 12.62 9.19 -0.19
C SER A 138 13.63 8.13 -0.61
N VAL A 139 14.58 8.51 -1.46
CA VAL A 139 15.71 7.67 -1.85
C VAL A 139 16.58 7.33 -0.64
N LEU A 140 16.68 8.24 0.34
CA LEU A 140 17.49 8.05 1.55
C LEU A 140 16.96 6.95 2.48
N THR A 141 15.67 6.61 2.38
CA THR A 141 15.03 5.60 3.26
C THR A 141 14.63 4.33 2.51
N THR A 142 14.08 4.45 1.30
CA THR A 142 13.55 3.31 0.52
C THR A 142 14.33 3.01 -0.74
N GLY A 143 15.41 3.76 -1.02
CA GLY A 143 16.17 3.61 -2.26
C GLY A 143 15.38 3.89 -3.53
N GLY A 144 14.29 4.68 -3.44
CA GLY A 144 13.45 5.03 -4.59
C GLY A 144 12.52 3.91 -5.08
N ILE A 145 12.40 2.79 -4.36
CA ILE A 145 11.60 1.63 -4.76
C ILE A 145 10.11 2.00 -4.97
N ARG A 146 9.59 3.03 -4.28
CA ARG A 146 8.19 3.46 -4.37
C ARG A 146 7.92 4.56 -5.40
N GLY A 147 8.93 5.08 -6.08
CA GLY A 147 8.79 6.21 -7.01
C GLY A 147 8.17 5.87 -8.39
N GLY A 148 7.71 4.65 -8.63
CA GLY A 148 6.98 4.26 -9.84
C GLY A 148 7.80 4.19 -11.14
N LYS A 149 9.08 4.57 -11.14
CA LYS A 149 9.96 4.60 -12.33
C LYS A 149 10.72 3.30 -12.61
N SER A 150 10.46 2.25 -11.84
CA SER A 150 11.17 0.97 -11.97
C SER A 150 10.61 0.14 -13.14
N LYS A 151 11.49 -0.48 -13.95
CA LYS A 151 11.13 -1.55 -14.91
C LYS A 151 10.41 -2.72 -14.23
N ASP A 152 10.52 -2.84 -12.91
CA ASP A 152 9.91 -3.86 -12.05
C ASP A 152 8.64 -3.35 -11.36
N PHE A 153 7.84 -2.49 -12.01
CA PHE A 153 6.58 -2.00 -11.42
C PHE A 153 5.71 -3.15 -10.91
N GLN A 154 5.17 -2.99 -9.70
CA GLN A 154 4.25 -3.93 -9.06
C GLN A 154 3.02 -3.14 -8.58
N PRO A 155 1.83 -3.41 -9.13
CA PRO A 155 0.60 -2.82 -8.65
C PRO A 155 0.41 -3.05 -7.15
N ARG A 156 -0.13 -2.05 -6.46
CA ARG A 156 -0.47 -2.13 -5.03
C ARG A 156 -1.97 -2.24 -4.86
N SER A 157 -2.39 -3.03 -3.88
CA SER A 157 -3.80 -3.33 -3.66
C SER A 157 -4.69 -2.13 -3.38
N PHE A 158 -4.13 -1.01 -2.91
CA PHE A 158 -4.89 0.22 -2.74
C PHE A 158 -5.32 0.89 -4.06
N ASN A 159 -4.69 0.53 -5.18
CA ASN A 159 -4.97 1.04 -6.52
C ASN A 159 -4.47 0.03 -7.55
N MET A 160 -5.22 -1.04 -7.75
CA MET A 160 -4.90 -2.13 -8.67
C MET A 160 -6.10 -2.46 -9.54
N GLY A 161 -5.88 -2.56 -10.85
CA GLY A 161 -6.84 -3.14 -11.77
C GLY A 161 -6.28 -4.37 -12.46
N ILE A 162 -7.11 -5.36 -12.69
CA ILE A 162 -6.76 -6.60 -13.41
C ILE A 162 -7.88 -6.98 -14.38
N SER A 163 -7.57 -7.63 -15.48
CA SER A 163 -8.60 -8.26 -16.31
C SER A 163 -9.20 -9.49 -15.59
N LYS A 164 -10.45 -9.81 -15.90
CA LYS A 164 -11.10 -11.00 -15.36
C LYS A 164 -10.33 -12.28 -15.70
N ALA A 165 -9.67 -12.32 -16.87
CA ALA A 165 -8.81 -13.41 -17.28
C ALA A 165 -7.61 -13.63 -16.36
N VAL A 166 -7.02 -12.54 -15.83
CA VAL A 166 -5.95 -12.62 -14.82
C VAL A 166 -6.45 -13.30 -13.57
N PHE A 167 -7.61 -12.92 -13.05
CA PHE A 167 -8.20 -13.55 -11.86
C PHE A 167 -8.48 -15.03 -12.09
N GLN A 168 -9.13 -15.39 -13.20
CA GLN A 168 -9.47 -16.76 -13.53
C GLN A 168 -8.22 -17.66 -13.63
N LYS A 169 -7.14 -17.16 -14.22
CA LYS A 169 -5.90 -17.94 -14.42
C LYS A 169 -5.01 -17.98 -13.17
N SER A 170 -5.02 -16.92 -12.34
CA SER A 170 -4.12 -16.79 -11.18
C SER A 170 -4.75 -17.25 -9.86
N GLY A 171 -6.08 -17.28 -9.75
CA GLY A 171 -6.82 -17.52 -8.51
C GLY A 171 -6.79 -16.36 -7.52
N GLY A 172 -6.41 -15.14 -7.96
CA GLY A 172 -6.41 -13.95 -7.11
C GLY A 172 -5.30 -13.91 -6.05
N PHE A 173 -5.59 -13.25 -4.93
CA PHE A 173 -4.66 -13.09 -3.80
C PHE A 173 -4.52 -14.40 -3.01
N LYS A 174 -3.28 -14.81 -2.71
CA LYS A 174 -2.99 -16.03 -1.93
C LYS A 174 -2.64 -15.77 -0.47
N PHE A 175 -2.19 -14.54 -0.17
CA PHE A 175 -1.91 -14.14 1.21
C PHE A 175 -3.10 -13.39 1.79
N ASP A 176 -3.37 -13.60 3.08
CA ASP A 176 -4.57 -13.07 3.73
C ASP A 176 -4.42 -11.59 4.09
N ARG A 177 -3.27 -11.17 4.64
CA ARG A 177 -3.14 -9.85 5.30
C ARG A 177 -1.93 -9.01 4.93
N PHE A 178 -0.80 -9.61 4.56
CA PHE A 178 0.45 -8.88 4.36
C PHE A 178 1.13 -9.28 3.06
N ALA A 179 1.55 -8.27 2.29
CA ALA A 179 2.27 -8.42 1.03
C ALA A 179 1.53 -9.29 -0.02
N GLU A 180 0.21 -9.41 0.12
CA GLU A 180 -0.66 -10.12 -0.80
C GLU A 180 -0.60 -9.54 -2.22
N ASP A 181 -0.44 -8.22 -2.32
CA ASP A 181 -0.27 -7.49 -3.58
C ASP A 181 1.08 -7.76 -4.23
N ILE A 182 2.14 -7.86 -3.43
CA ILE A 182 3.49 -8.16 -3.92
C ILE A 182 3.56 -9.61 -4.43
N GLU A 183 3.05 -10.55 -3.65
CA GLU A 183 2.99 -11.97 -4.01
C GLU A 183 2.20 -12.14 -5.31
N PHE A 184 1.03 -11.53 -5.38
CA PHE A 184 0.16 -11.58 -6.56
C PHE A 184 0.83 -10.97 -7.79
N SER A 185 1.50 -9.82 -7.64
CA SER A 185 2.24 -9.19 -8.73
C SER A 185 3.38 -10.07 -9.27
N ILE A 186 4.09 -10.79 -8.39
CA ILE A 186 5.13 -11.74 -8.80
C ILE A 186 4.52 -12.88 -9.62
N ARG A 187 3.40 -13.47 -9.17
CA ARG A 187 2.73 -14.54 -9.91
C ARG A 187 2.20 -14.07 -11.26
N MET A 188 1.60 -12.90 -11.33
CA MET A 188 1.14 -12.33 -12.59
C MET A 188 2.30 -12.15 -13.59
N LYS A 189 3.45 -11.64 -13.13
CA LYS A 189 4.66 -11.51 -13.96
C LYS A 189 5.18 -12.85 -14.44
N LYS A 190 5.27 -13.85 -13.55
CA LYS A 190 5.70 -15.22 -13.90
C LYS A 190 4.75 -15.88 -14.90
N ALA A 191 3.47 -15.57 -14.84
CA ALA A 191 2.47 -16.08 -15.78
C ALA A 191 2.48 -15.35 -17.14
N GLY A 192 3.36 -14.36 -17.33
CA GLY A 192 3.54 -13.63 -18.60
C GLY A 192 2.50 -12.53 -18.85
N PHE A 193 1.71 -12.13 -17.84
CA PHE A 193 0.76 -11.04 -17.98
C PHE A 193 1.46 -9.68 -18.17
N LYS A 194 0.90 -8.84 -19.02
CA LYS A 194 1.37 -7.48 -19.29
C LYS A 194 0.91 -6.55 -18.19
N ILE A 195 1.84 -6.14 -17.34
CA ILE A 195 1.58 -5.28 -16.18
C ILE A 195 2.21 -3.91 -16.40
N GLY A 196 1.48 -2.84 -16.09
CA GLY A 196 1.97 -1.48 -16.28
C GLY A 196 1.48 -0.49 -15.23
N LEU A 197 2.17 0.67 -15.20
CA LEU A 197 1.72 1.85 -14.45
C LEU A 197 0.89 2.72 -15.39
N ILE A 198 -0.27 3.17 -14.91
CA ILE A 198 -1.06 4.25 -15.53
C ILE A 198 -0.88 5.50 -14.66
N PRO A 199 -0.03 6.45 -15.05
CA PRO A 199 0.32 7.59 -14.20
C PRO A 199 -0.86 8.48 -13.83
N GLU A 200 -1.83 8.63 -14.75
CA GLU A 200 -3.03 9.46 -14.60
C GLU A 200 -4.10 8.77 -13.75
N ALA A 201 -4.04 7.43 -13.60
CA ALA A 201 -4.93 6.67 -12.72
C ALA A 201 -4.42 6.68 -11.26
N TYR A 202 -4.21 7.87 -10.71
CA TYR A 202 -3.78 8.04 -9.32
C TYR A 202 -4.97 8.09 -8.35
N VAL A 203 -4.70 7.82 -7.08
CA VAL A 203 -5.66 7.98 -5.98
C VAL A 203 -5.06 8.84 -4.87
N TYR A 204 -5.90 9.51 -4.10
CA TYR A 204 -5.48 10.10 -2.83
C TYR A 204 -5.65 9.05 -1.74
N HIS A 205 -4.55 8.52 -1.24
CA HIS A 205 -4.56 7.46 -0.24
C HIS A 205 -4.22 8.06 1.13
N LYS A 206 -5.14 7.97 2.08
CA LYS A 206 -4.95 8.48 3.44
C LYS A 206 -3.80 7.75 4.14
N ARG A 207 -2.82 8.51 4.60
CA ARG A 207 -1.72 7.97 5.40
C ARG A 207 -2.19 7.70 6.83
N ARG A 208 -1.47 6.84 7.54
CA ARG A 208 -1.71 6.61 8.96
C ARG A 208 -1.68 7.94 9.72
N ALA A 209 -2.54 8.07 10.74
CA ALA A 209 -2.72 9.34 11.45
C ALA A 209 -1.59 9.62 12.46
N ASP A 210 -0.93 8.58 12.98
CA ASP A 210 0.07 8.68 14.04
C ASP A 210 1.25 7.72 13.82
N PHE A 211 2.34 7.97 14.56
CA PHE A 211 3.57 7.18 14.49
C PHE A 211 3.41 5.74 14.99
N ARG A 212 2.47 5.45 15.90
CA ARG A 212 2.22 4.09 16.38
C ARG A 212 1.62 3.22 15.27
N GLN A 213 0.61 3.75 14.57
CA GLN A 213 0.02 3.07 13.42
C GLN A 213 1.05 2.90 12.29
N PHE A 214 1.88 3.91 12.07
CA PHE A 214 2.96 3.85 11.09
C PHE A 214 4.01 2.78 11.43
N TYR A 215 4.42 2.67 12.71
CA TYR A 215 5.30 1.60 13.17
C TYR A 215 4.72 0.21 12.85
N HIS A 216 3.47 -0.04 13.19
CA HIS A 216 2.81 -1.32 12.88
C HIS A 216 2.76 -1.59 11.37
N GLN A 217 2.52 -0.56 10.56
CA GLN A 217 2.51 -0.69 9.11
C GLN A 217 3.89 -1.10 8.57
N VAL A 218 4.96 -0.40 8.93
CA VAL A 218 6.30 -0.69 8.40
C VAL A 218 6.86 -1.99 8.96
N TYR A 219 6.52 -2.34 10.21
CA TYR A 219 6.82 -3.63 10.81
C TYR A 219 6.21 -4.79 10.00
N ASN A 220 4.94 -4.65 9.62
CA ASN A 220 4.27 -5.64 8.77
C ASN A 220 4.83 -5.66 7.34
N PHE A 221 5.37 -4.56 6.82
CA PHE A 221 6.10 -4.56 5.54
C PHE A 221 7.36 -5.41 5.61
N GLY A 222 8.13 -5.33 6.72
CA GLY A 222 9.30 -6.18 6.96
C GLY A 222 8.93 -7.65 6.99
N ARG A 223 7.89 -8.01 7.77
CA ARG A 223 7.36 -9.37 7.84
C ARG A 223 6.89 -9.88 6.47
N GLY A 224 6.06 -9.08 5.80
CA GLY A 224 5.52 -9.42 4.49
C GLY A 224 6.61 -9.69 3.45
N ARG A 225 7.73 -8.95 3.50
CA ARG A 225 8.87 -9.19 2.61
C ARG A 225 9.48 -10.58 2.81
N VAL A 226 9.63 -11.02 4.06
CA VAL A 226 10.12 -12.37 4.36
C VAL A 226 9.13 -13.45 3.95
N LEU A 227 7.83 -13.24 4.21
CA LEU A 227 6.78 -14.17 3.75
C LEU A 227 6.80 -14.36 2.24
N VAL A 228 6.92 -13.26 1.48
CA VAL A 228 7.10 -13.34 0.01
C VAL A 228 8.35 -14.13 -0.34
N GLY A 229 9.47 -13.90 0.33
CA GLY A 229 10.72 -14.60 0.09
C GLY A 229 10.69 -16.10 0.40
N LYS A 230 9.83 -16.52 1.36
CA LYS A 230 9.62 -17.95 1.65
C LYS A 230 8.93 -18.69 0.50
N VAL A 231 8.08 -17.99 -0.27
CA VAL A 231 7.35 -18.55 -1.45
C VAL A 231 8.07 -18.24 -2.76
N HIS A 232 8.70 -17.08 -2.85
CA HIS A 232 9.43 -16.56 -4.00
C HIS A 232 10.81 -16.07 -3.56
N PRO A 233 11.83 -16.96 -3.46
CA PRO A 233 13.17 -16.60 -2.95
C PRO A 233 13.81 -15.42 -3.69
N GLU A 234 13.56 -15.30 -4.99
CA GLU A 234 14.00 -14.18 -5.83
C GLU A 234 13.33 -12.84 -5.45
N GLY A 235 12.27 -12.87 -4.68
CA GLY A 235 11.56 -11.67 -4.18
C GLY A 235 12.33 -10.93 -3.09
N ILE A 236 13.35 -11.56 -2.46
CA ILE A 236 14.23 -10.90 -1.49
C ILE A 236 15.49 -10.41 -2.22
N LYS A 237 15.66 -9.08 -2.23
CA LYS A 237 16.87 -8.42 -2.71
C LYS A 237 17.78 -8.06 -1.53
N ILE A 238 19.08 -7.89 -1.77
CA ILE A 238 20.05 -7.49 -0.73
C ILE A 238 19.66 -6.18 -0.03
N THR A 239 19.04 -5.26 -0.76
CA THR A 239 18.56 -3.97 -0.23
C THR A 239 17.49 -4.13 0.86
N HIS A 240 16.76 -5.25 0.90
CA HIS A 240 15.75 -5.52 1.92
C HIS A 240 16.36 -5.84 3.30
N TRP A 241 17.65 -6.19 3.34
CA TRP A 241 18.39 -6.41 4.59
C TRP A 241 18.86 -5.10 5.24
N PHE A 242 18.97 -4.02 4.47
CA PHE A 242 19.50 -2.75 4.96
C PHE A 242 18.79 -2.26 6.24
N PRO A 243 17.45 -2.24 6.36
CA PRO A 243 16.78 -1.81 7.58
C PRO A 243 17.10 -2.69 8.80
N SER A 244 17.30 -3.99 8.58
CA SER A 244 17.70 -4.92 9.66
C SER A 244 19.14 -4.67 10.13
N LEU A 245 20.06 -4.46 9.19
CA LEU A 245 21.45 -4.11 9.50
C LEU A 245 21.52 -2.74 10.18
N PHE A 246 20.70 -1.78 9.75
CA PHE A 246 20.58 -0.47 10.37
C PHE A 246 20.13 -0.58 11.84
N LEU A 247 19.08 -1.38 12.11
CA LEU A 247 18.61 -1.63 13.48
C LEU A 247 19.69 -2.31 14.34
N LEU A 248 20.29 -3.38 13.83
CA LEU A 248 21.33 -4.12 14.58
C LEU A 248 22.56 -3.25 14.85
N GLY A 249 22.98 -2.43 13.88
CA GLY A 249 24.08 -1.47 14.06
C GLY A 249 23.76 -0.43 15.14
N PHE A 250 22.52 0.07 15.19
CA PHE A 250 22.09 1.00 16.24
C PHE A 250 22.15 0.34 17.63
N VAL A 251 21.55 -0.85 17.76
CA VAL A 251 21.58 -1.61 19.03
C VAL A 251 23.03 -1.88 19.46
N PHE A 252 23.88 -2.31 18.51
CA PHE A 252 25.30 -2.53 18.77
C PHE A 252 25.99 -1.25 19.26
N SER A 253 25.72 -0.10 18.62
CA SER A 253 26.31 1.19 19.01
C SER A 253 25.97 1.57 20.47
N VAL A 254 24.73 1.31 20.89
CA VAL A 254 24.27 1.55 22.28
C VAL A 254 24.96 0.57 23.25
N LEU A 255 24.98 -0.71 22.90
CA LEU A 255 25.63 -1.74 23.75
C LEU A 255 27.16 -1.56 23.86
N PHE A 256 27.75 -0.89 22.90
CA PHE A 256 29.21 -0.63 22.91
C PHE A 256 29.60 0.58 23.78
N LEU A 257 28.63 1.45 24.17
CA LEU A 257 28.90 2.62 25.01
C LEU A 257 29.67 2.30 26.32
N PRO A 258 29.25 1.29 27.12
CA PRO A 258 29.98 0.98 28.36
C PRO A 258 31.37 0.35 28.13
N LEU A 259 31.58 -0.27 26.95
CA LEU A 259 32.87 -0.92 26.61
C LEU A 259 33.87 0.09 26.05
N SER A 260 33.41 1.00 25.21
CA SER A 260 34.23 2.06 24.58
C SER A 260 33.37 3.28 24.31
N PRO A 261 33.26 4.23 25.27
CA PRO A 261 32.39 5.40 25.13
C PRO A 261 32.65 6.21 23.86
N ASN A 262 33.93 6.41 23.49
CA ASN A 262 34.33 7.20 22.32
C ASN A 262 33.79 6.54 21.00
N LEU A 263 33.94 5.23 20.86
CA LEU A 263 33.46 4.51 19.70
C LEU A 263 31.91 4.45 19.70
N GLY A 264 31.29 4.18 20.83
CA GLY A 264 29.83 4.20 20.94
C GLY A 264 29.22 5.55 20.57
N LEU A 265 29.80 6.64 21.08
CA LEU A 265 29.37 8.01 20.73
C LEU A 265 29.62 8.35 19.25
N LEU A 266 30.74 7.89 18.67
CA LEU A 266 31.01 8.08 17.23
C LEU A 266 29.93 7.43 16.38
N PHE A 267 29.57 6.18 16.67
CA PHE A 267 28.50 5.47 15.92
C PHE A 267 27.16 6.13 16.11
N ILE A 268 26.76 6.47 17.34
CA ILE A 268 25.47 7.17 17.62
C ILE A 268 25.46 8.52 16.92
N GLY A 269 26.58 9.24 16.90
CA GLY A 269 26.75 10.50 16.16
C GLY A 269 26.49 10.32 14.66
N GLY A 270 26.96 9.19 14.09
CA GLY A 270 26.68 8.83 12.69
C GLY A 270 25.17 8.67 12.42
N TYR A 271 24.40 8.04 13.32
CA TYR A 271 22.94 7.99 13.22
C TYR A 271 22.31 9.38 13.34
N GLY A 272 22.79 10.22 14.27
CA GLY A 272 22.34 11.60 14.42
C GLY A 272 22.56 12.42 13.13
N LEU A 273 23.74 12.30 12.53
CA LEU A 273 24.05 12.94 11.24
C LEU A 273 23.14 12.44 10.11
N TYR A 274 22.90 11.13 10.04
CA TYR A 274 22.01 10.56 9.04
C TYR A 274 20.58 11.12 9.16
N PHE A 275 20.01 11.18 10.36
CA PHE A 275 18.70 11.77 10.57
C PHE A 275 18.66 13.27 10.30
N LEU A 276 19.74 13.99 10.60
CA LEU A 276 19.87 15.42 10.24
C LEU A 276 19.83 15.60 8.72
N ILE A 277 20.55 14.76 7.95
CA ILE A 277 20.51 14.78 6.48
C ILE A 277 19.09 14.53 5.97
N ILE A 278 18.36 13.58 6.58
CA ILE A 278 16.94 13.33 6.26
C ILE A 278 16.10 14.58 6.52
N GLY A 279 16.28 15.25 7.66
CA GLY A 279 15.55 16.48 7.99
C GLY A 279 15.82 17.60 6.98
N VAL A 280 17.08 17.82 6.63
CA VAL A 280 17.47 18.84 5.62
C VAL A 280 16.86 18.51 4.26
N HIS A 281 16.99 17.26 3.79
CA HIS A 281 16.42 16.85 2.51
C HIS A 281 14.88 16.93 2.51
N ALA A 282 14.23 16.60 3.63
CA ALA A 282 12.80 16.75 3.78
C ALA A 282 12.34 18.21 3.72
N TYR A 283 13.11 19.12 4.34
CA TYR A 283 12.87 20.55 4.23
C TYR A 283 12.97 21.04 2.78
N LEU A 284 14.02 20.68 2.08
CA LEU A 284 14.22 21.06 0.68
C LEU A 284 13.10 20.52 -0.24
N ALA A 285 12.59 19.32 0.09
CA ALA A 285 11.54 18.69 -0.70
C ALA A 285 10.12 19.21 -0.42
N ASN A 286 9.84 19.72 0.82
CA ASN A 286 8.48 20.07 1.25
C ASN A 286 8.31 21.55 1.63
N GLY A 287 9.38 22.32 1.79
CA GLY A 287 9.35 23.74 2.21
C GLY A 287 8.81 23.97 3.64
N SER A 288 8.79 22.94 4.50
CA SER A 288 8.19 23.01 5.84
C SER A 288 9.16 22.47 6.90
N ILE A 289 9.49 23.33 7.87
CA ILE A 289 10.34 22.97 9.03
C ILE A 289 9.64 21.88 9.86
N GLU A 290 8.34 21.99 10.08
CA GLU A 290 7.57 21.00 10.84
C GLU A 290 7.64 19.62 10.19
N VAL A 291 7.43 19.52 8.86
CA VAL A 291 7.57 18.26 8.11
C VAL A 291 9.00 17.74 8.19
N ALA A 292 10.01 18.61 8.10
CA ALA A 292 11.41 18.23 8.21
C ALA A 292 11.74 17.60 9.57
N LEU A 293 11.32 18.24 10.67
CA LEU A 293 11.52 17.74 12.02
C LEU A 293 10.80 16.41 12.27
N LEU A 294 9.56 16.28 11.78
CA LEU A 294 8.77 15.05 11.90
C LEU A 294 9.28 13.92 11.00
N SER A 295 10.00 14.24 9.92
CA SER A 295 10.57 13.23 9.02
C SER A 295 11.75 12.47 9.65
N MET A 296 12.45 13.05 10.61
CA MET A 296 13.54 12.35 11.31
C MET A 296 13.02 11.16 12.14
N PRO A 297 12.07 11.33 13.09
CA PRO A 297 11.50 10.19 13.81
C PRO A 297 10.71 9.26 12.88
N ALA A 298 10.04 9.76 11.85
CA ALA A 298 9.37 8.91 10.86
C ALA A 298 10.35 7.98 10.15
N ALA A 299 11.54 8.46 9.76
CA ALA A 299 12.58 7.63 9.14
C ALA A 299 13.15 6.58 10.10
N ALA A 300 13.36 6.97 11.38
CA ALA A 300 13.79 6.03 12.41
C ALA A 300 12.76 4.90 12.59
N ILE A 301 11.48 5.26 12.72
CA ILE A 301 10.37 4.30 12.82
C ILE A 301 10.33 3.40 11.59
N GLN A 302 10.46 3.96 10.40
CA GLN A 302 10.42 3.19 9.15
C GLN A 302 11.54 2.16 9.07
N LEU A 303 12.78 2.57 9.30
CA LEU A 303 13.93 1.67 9.17
C LEU A 303 13.96 0.65 10.31
N MET A 304 13.81 1.09 11.56
CA MET A 304 13.87 0.19 12.71
C MET A 304 12.65 -0.72 12.78
N GLY A 305 11.44 -0.21 12.50
CA GLY A 305 10.21 -1.00 12.49
C GLY A 305 10.23 -2.07 11.40
N TYR A 306 10.62 -1.70 10.17
CA TYR A 306 10.77 -2.68 9.09
C TYR A 306 11.84 -3.72 9.44
N GLY A 307 13.02 -3.29 9.94
CA GLY A 307 14.11 -4.19 10.33
C GLY A 307 13.67 -5.18 11.40
N ALA A 308 12.96 -4.71 12.43
CA ALA A 308 12.44 -5.56 13.50
C ALA A 308 11.43 -6.60 12.97
N GLY A 309 10.50 -6.17 12.10
CA GLY A 309 9.52 -7.07 11.47
C GLY A 309 10.18 -8.12 10.58
N PHE A 310 11.17 -7.71 9.79
CA PHE A 310 11.94 -8.59 8.91
C PHE A 310 12.69 -9.66 9.74
N LEU A 311 13.46 -9.27 10.77
CA LEU A 311 14.20 -10.21 11.62
C LEU A 311 13.27 -11.17 12.36
N ARG A 312 12.16 -10.67 12.92
CA ARG A 312 11.18 -11.53 13.59
C ARG A 312 10.63 -12.62 12.66
N GLU A 313 10.26 -12.25 11.44
CA GLU A 313 9.67 -13.21 10.50
C GLU A 313 10.70 -14.19 9.93
N MET A 314 11.99 -13.81 9.89
CA MET A 314 13.09 -14.72 9.54
C MET A 314 13.27 -15.84 10.57
N ILE A 315 13.06 -15.53 11.85
CA ILE A 315 13.20 -16.52 12.95
C ILE A 315 11.96 -17.40 13.04
N ASN A 316 10.78 -16.92 12.64
CA ASN A 316 9.56 -17.72 12.71
C ASN A 316 9.62 -18.87 11.69
N PRO A 317 9.40 -20.11 12.12
CA PRO A 317 9.29 -21.21 11.19
C PRO A 317 8.10 -20.99 10.24
N ILE A 318 8.20 -21.52 9.03
CA ILE A 318 7.07 -21.52 8.09
C ILE A 318 5.93 -22.26 8.78
N ALA A 319 4.84 -21.59 9.08
CA ALA A 319 3.60 -22.27 9.45
C ALA A 319 3.24 -23.16 8.24
N LYS A 320 3.32 -24.47 8.46
CA LYS A 320 2.95 -25.48 7.47
C LYS A 320 1.46 -25.42 7.19
#